data_9129099100e847bf57b7421300525478
#
_entry.id   9129099100e847bf57b7421300525478
#
_cell.length_a   1.000
_cell.length_b   1.000
_cell.length_c   1.000
_cell.angle_alpha   90.00
_cell.angle_beta   90.00
_cell.angle_gamma   90.00
#
_symmetry.space_group_name_H-M   'P 1'
#
loop_
_entity.id
_entity.type
_entity.pdbx_description
1 polymer ?
#
loop_
_entity_poly.entity_id
_entity_poly.type
_entity_poly.pdbx_seq_one_letter_code
_entity_poly.pdbx_strand_id
1 'polypeptide(L)'
;MGPSGELLLEGLNTCLTEHDPLAHGEMNLCREAAQKYDPEFLWQCSIYVPGSPCSMCTCAIFYTNIGRIVHATSIYDKQDYTVMDLPYLGLSPLEILRRGNKDIVIDGPYPELAEECMKKFEHFDPSGIEFYAKSAHHLMKR
;
A
#
# COMPACT_ATOMS: atom_id res chain seq x y z
N MET A 1 7.69 11.42 -1.34
CA MET A 1 8.36 12.59 -0.72
C MET A 1 9.85 12.40 -0.85
N GLY A 2 10.55 13.42 -1.32
CA GLY A 2 11.98 13.45 -1.40
C GLY A 2 12.66 13.78 -0.06
N PRO A 3 14.02 13.70 -0.01
CA PRO A 3 14.79 13.91 1.23
C PRO A 3 14.68 15.32 1.82
N SER A 4 14.33 16.31 1.02
CA SER A 4 14.10 17.71 1.48
C SER A 4 12.65 17.97 1.88
N GLY A 5 11.77 16.95 1.86
CA GLY A 5 10.35 17.07 2.17
C GLY A 5 9.50 17.54 0.98
N GLU A 6 10.04 17.58 -0.21
CA GLU A 6 9.33 17.93 -1.45
C GLU A 6 8.44 16.77 -1.93
N LEU A 7 7.26 17.11 -2.47
CA LEU A 7 6.39 16.15 -3.13
C LEU A 7 6.96 15.81 -4.51
N LEU A 8 7.34 14.55 -4.71
CA LEU A 8 7.91 14.07 -5.97
C LEU A 8 6.85 13.45 -6.88
N LEU A 9 6.01 12.60 -6.32
CA LEU A 9 4.99 11.83 -7.04
C LEU A 9 3.76 11.61 -6.15
N GLU A 10 2.61 11.45 -6.80
CA GLU A 10 1.36 10.99 -6.20
C GLU A 10 0.86 9.77 -6.97
N GLY A 11 0.44 8.73 -6.25
CA GLY A 11 -0.10 7.50 -6.83
C GLY A 11 -1.57 7.31 -6.44
N LEU A 12 -2.42 7.07 -7.44
CA LEU A 12 -3.82 6.73 -7.23
C LEU A 12 -4.04 5.24 -7.45
N ASN A 13 -4.99 4.69 -6.70
CA ASN A 13 -5.48 3.33 -6.95
C ASN A 13 -6.36 3.36 -8.21
N THR A 14 -5.99 2.59 -9.22
CA THR A 14 -6.68 2.49 -10.51
C THR A 14 -7.21 1.08 -10.80
N CYS A 15 -7.28 0.21 -9.77
CA CYS A 15 -7.74 -1.17 -9.93
C CYS A 15 -9.09 -1.28 -10.66
N LEU A 16 -10.04 -0.41 -10.34
CA LEU A 16 -11.37 -0.44 -10.92
C LEU A 16 -11.39 0.11 -12.34
N THR A 17 -10.74 1.22 -12.57
CA THR A 17 -10.74 1.92 -13.87
C THR A 17 -9.93 1.19 -14.93
N GLU A 18 -8.88 0.48 -14.52
CA GLU A 18 -8.00 -0.28 -15.41
C GLU A 18 -8.32 -1.77 -15.46
N HIS A 19 -9.28 -2.23 -14.63
CA HIS A 19 -9.57 -3.66 -14.45
C HIS A 19 -8.32 -4.49 -14.11
N ASP A 20 -7.40 -3.90 -13.32
CA ASP A 20 -6.14 -4.51 -12.91
C ASP A 20 -6.06 -4.61 -11.37
N PRO A 21 -6.16 -5.82 -10.79
CA PRO A 21 -6.07 -6.00 -9.34
C PRO A 21 -4.69 -5.63 -8.74
N LEU A 22 -3.69 -5.41 -9.57
CA LEU A 22 -2.35 -5.01 -9.16
C LEU A 22 -2.16 -3.49 -9.17
N ALA A 23 -3.09 -2.71 -9.73
CA ALA A 23 -2.97 -1.26 -9.89
C ALA A 23 -3.31 -0.48 -8.60
N HIS A 24 -2.78 -0.93 -7.45
CA HIS A 24 -2.82 -0.16 -6.21
C HIS A 24 -2.02 1.14 -6.35
N GLY A 25 -2.38 2.18 -5.62
CA GLY A 25 -1.71 3.48 -5.67
C GLY A 25 -0.21 3.37 -5.42
N GLU A 26 0.19 2.56 -4.45
CA GLU A 26 1.60 2.31 -4.14
C GLU A 26 2.33 1.57 -5.28
N MET A 27 1.64 0.63 -5.94
CA MET A 27 2.21 -0.10 -7.08
C MET A 27 2.46 0.85 -8.27
N ASN A 28 1.47 1.70 -8.57
CA ASN A 28 1.57 2.70 -9.63
C ASN A 28 2.69 3.70 -9.33
N LEU A 29 2.74 4.20 -8.08
CA LEU A 29 3.79 5.11 -7.63
C LEU A 29 5.17 4.46 -7.69
N CYS A 30 5.34 3.23 -7.23
CA CYS A 30 6.61 2.51 -7.27
C CYS A 30 7.10 2.31 -8.70
N ARG A 31 6.21 1.96 -9.62
CA ARG A 31 6.54 1.78 -11.04
C ARG A 31 7.02 3.10 -11.66
N GLU A 32 6.32 4.19 -11.41
CA GLU A 32 6.70 5.50 -11.90
C GLU A 32 8.00 6.02 -11.27
N ALA A 33 8.17 5.83 -9.95
CA ALA A 33 9.37 6.23 -9.24
C ALA A 33 10.62 5.53 -9.79
N ALA A 34 10.55 4.21 -10.01
CA ALA A 34 11.66 3.43 -10.56
C ALA A 34 12.06 3.85 -11.98
N GLN A 35 11.14 4.44 -12.75
CA GLN A 35 11.42 4.94 -14.09
C GLN A 35 12.05 6.35 -14.09
N LYS A 36 11.80 7.14 -13.03
CA LYS A 36 12.19 8.55 -12.96
C LYS A 36 13.44 8.81 -12.13
N TYR A 37 13.72 7.97 -11.15
CA TYR A 37 14.75 8.23 -10.15
C TYR A 37 15.68 7.03 -9.95
N ASP A 38 16.94 7.32 -9.64
CA ASP A 38 17.94 6.31 -9.34
C ASP A 38 17.68 5.65 -7.98
N PRO A 39 18.10 4.37 -7.80
CA PRO A 39 17.89 3.62 -6.56
C PRO A 39 18.51 4.28 -5.31
N GLU A 40 19.66 4.94 -5.44
CA GLU A 40 20.34 5.65 -4.37
C GLU A 40 19.56 6.88 -3.90
N PHE A 41 18.91 7.58 -4.82
CA PHE A 41 18.02 8.69 -4.49
C PHE A 41 16.73 8.17 -3.82
N LEU A 42 16.13 7.11 -4.36
CA LEU A 42 14.91 6.51 -3.80
C LEU A 42 15.12 5.97 -2.38
N TRP A 43 16.33 5.53 -2.05
CA TRP A 43 16.68 5.09 -0.69
C TRP A 43 16.53 6.21 0.36
N GLN A 44 16.66 7.46 -0.05
CA GLN A 44 16.48 8.63 0.80
C GLN A 44 15.04 9.14 0.82
N CYS A 45 14.17 8.56 -0.01
CA CYS A 45 12.77 8.97 -0.13
C CYS A 45 11.85 8.23 0.83
N SER A 46 10.69 8.83 1.08
CA SER A 46 9.61 8.24 1.88
C SER A 46 8.34 8.11 1.07
N ILE A 47 7.62 6.98 1.23
CA ILE A 47 6.27 6.82 0.74
C ILE A 47 5.29 7.04 1.90
N TYR A 48 4.28 7.88 1.68
CA TYR A 48 3.21 8.16 2.63
C TYR A 48 1.93 7.51 2.14
N VAL A 49 1.33 6.69 2.97
CA VAL A 49 0.12 5.92 2.65
C VAL A 49 -0.90 6.03 3.78
N PRO A 50 -2.20 6.14 3.48
CA PRO A 50 -3.22 6.23 4.52
C PRO A 50 -3.27 4.99 5.43
N GLY A 51 -3.22 3.81 4.82
CA GLY A 51 -3.15 2.53 5.51
C GLY A 51 -1.82 1.83 5.30
N SER A 52 -1.43 0.93 6.20
CA SER A 52 -0.22 0.12 5.99
C SER A 52 -0.33 -0.65 4.67
N PRO A 53 0.73 -0.65 3.84
CA PRO A 53 0.68 -1.26 2.52
C PRO A 53 0.45 -2.78 2.61
N CYS A 54 -0.29 -3.33 1.66
CA CYS A 54 -0.47 -4.77 1.54
C CYS A 54 0.84 -5.47 1.18
N SER A 55 0.84 -6.81 1.22
CA SER A 55 2.05 -7.60 0.94
C SER A 55 2.65 -7.32 -0.43
N MET A 56 1.80 -7.16 -1.46
CA MET A 56 2.23 -6.82 -2.82
C MET A 56 2.90 -5.45 -2.88
N CYS A 57 2.26 -4.43 -2.30
CA CYS A 57 2.80 -3.06 -2.24
C CYS A 57 4.08 -2.99 -1.42
N THR A 58 4.16 -3.70 -0.30
CA THR A 58 5.38 -3.80 0.51
C THR A 58 6.55 -4.36 -0.28
N CYS A 59 6.32 -5.42 -1.05
CA CYS A 59 7.34 -5.98 -1.95
C CYS A 59 7.74 -4.98 -3.03
N ALA A 60 6.79 -4.27 -3.64
CA ALA A 60 7.10 -3.24 -4.64
C ALA A 60 7.99 -2.13 -4.06
N ILE A 61 7.66 -1.62 -2.88
CA ILE A 61 8.45 -0.61 -2.17
C ILE A 61 9.88 -1.13 -1.92
N PHE A 62 10.01 -2.38 -1.46
CA PHE A 62 11.29 -3.02 -1.23
C PHE A 62 12.16 -3.08 -2.50
N TYR A 63 11.59 -3.52 -3.62
CA TYR A 63 12.33 -3.65 -4.87
C TYR A 63 12.59 -2.31 -5.56
N THR A 64 11.75 -1.31 -5.32
CA THR A 64 11.94 0.06 -5.81
C THR A 64 13.02 0.82 -5.04
N ASN A 65 13.49 0.31 -3.91
CA ASN A 65 14.47 0.97 -3.05
C ASN A 65 13.95 2.21 -2.29
N ILE A 66 12.66 2.38 -2.10
CA ILE A 66 12.16 3.47 -1.25
C ILE A 66 12.48 3.14 0.21
N GLY A 67 13.25 4.02 0.86
CA GLY A 67 13.87 3.72 2.16
C GLY A 67 12.96 3.86 3.39
N ARG A 68 11.78 4.47 3.26
CA ARG A 68 10.86 4.68 4.39
C ARG A 68 9.41 4.56 3.97
N ILE A 69 8.62 3.89 4.80
CA ILE A 69 7.17 3.78 4.72
C ILE A 69 6.56 4.53 5.89
N VAL A 70 5.66 5.48 5.62
CA VAL A 70 4.91 6.22 6.63
C VAL A 70 3.43 5.94 6.44
N HIS A 71 2.73 5.47 7.49
CA HIS A 71 1.31 5.13 7.40
C HIS A 71 0.51 5.60 8.62
N ALA A 72 -0.74 6.00 8.40
CA ALA A 72 -1.60 6.50 9.47
C ALA A 72 -2.36 5.36 10.18
N THR A 73 -2.84 4.36 9.44
CA THR A 73 -3.60 3.26 10.01
C THR A 73 -2.90 1.93 9.78
N SER A 74 -3.01 1.01 10.75
CA SER A 74 -2.64 -0.39 10.55
C SER A 74 -3.90 -1.18 10.23
N ILE A 75 -3.98 -1.65 8.99
CA ILE A 75 -5.08 -2.53 8.57
C ILE A 75 -4.88 -3.96 9.10
N TYR A 76 -3.65 -4.31 9.53
CA TYR A 76 -3.31 -5.64 10.05
C TYR A 76 -3.65 -5.81 11.53
N ASP A 77 -3.78 -4.72 12.29
CA ASP A 77 -4.15 -4.76 13.71
C ASP A 77 -5.65 -4.94 13.92
N LYS A 78 -6.44 -4.63 12.90
CA LYS A 78 -7.87 -4.93 12.89
C LYS A 78 -8.06 -6.20 12.08
N GLN A 79 -8.50 -7.28 12.71
CA GLN A 79 -8.88 -8.55 12.06
C GLN A 79 -10.03 -8.40 11.03
N ASP A 80 -10.26 -7.20 10.53
CA ASP A 80 -11.41 -6.78 9.73
C ASP A 80 -11.26 -7.00 8.22
N TYR A 81 -10.21 -7.69 7.75
CA TYR A 81 -10.16 -8.14 6.34
C TYR A 81 -11.31 -9.06 5.97
N THR A 82 -11.89 -9.74 6.97
CA THR A 82 -13.06 -10.60 6.77
C THR A 82 -14.33 -9.82 6.39
N VAL A 83 -14.37 -8.52 6.65
CA VAL A 83 -15.53 -7.66 6.35
C VAL A 83 -15.62 -7.35 4.85
N MET A 84 -14.49 -7.32 4.14
CA MET A 84 -14.49 -6.96 2.71
C MET A 84 -14.58 -8.14 1.76
N ASP A 85 -14.52 -9.38 2.26
CA ASP A 85 -14.56 -10.62 1.45
C ASP A 85 -13.58 -10.59 0.23
N LEU A 86 -12.43 -9.91 0.43
CA LEU A 86 -11.39 -9.75 -0.58
C LEU A 86 -10.24 -10.72 -0.34
N PRO A 87 -9.59 -11.21 -1.40
CA PRO A 87 -8.38 -12.00 -1.24
C PRO A 87 -7.27 -11.16 -0.61
N TYR A 88 -6.68 -11.67 0.47
CA TYR A 88 -5.57 -11.00 1.16
C TYR A 88 -4.49 -12.00 1.57
N LEU A 89 -3.29 -11.52 1.63
CA LEU A 89 -2.16 -12.23 2.21
C LEU A 89 -1.89 -11.60 3.59
N GLY A 90 -2.19 -12.33 4.66
CA GLY A 90 -2.13 -11.86 6.06
C GLY A 90 -0.70 -11.69 6.58
N LEU A 91 0.16 -10.97 5.85
CA LEU A 91 1.53 -10.64 6.22
C LEU A 91 1.68 -9.13 6.35
N SER A 92 2.05 -8.67 7.54
CA SER A 92 2.34 -7.26 7.76
C SER A 92 3.60 -6.79 7.00
N PRO A 93 3.72 -5.49 6.69
CA PRO A 93 4.94 -4.94 6.10
C PRO A 93 6.19 -5.30 6.91
N LEU A 94 6.10 -5.25 8.24
CA LEU A 94 7.21 -5.58 9.12
C LEU A 94 7.67 -7.03 8.98
N GLU A 95 6.72 -7.98 8.89
CA GLU A 95 7.04 -9.40 8.71
C GLU A 95 7.73 -9.67 7.38
N ILE A 96 7.29 -8.98 6.32
CA ILE A 96 7.89 -9.08 4.98
C ILE A 96 9.30 -8.51 5.00
N LEU A 97 9.46 -7.28 5.47
CA LEU A 97 10.74 -6.56 5.42
C LEU A 97 11.81 -7.21 6.31
N ARG A 98 11.44 -7.78 7.45
CA ARG A 98 12.38 -8.55 8.31
C ARG A 98 13.00 -9.77 7.63
N ARG A 99 12.44 -10.26 6.55
CA ARG A 99 12.99 -11.36 5.73
C ARG A 99 13.86 -10.87 4.59
N GLY A 100 13.85 -9.56 4.33
CA GLY A 100 14.67 -8.92 3.33
C GLY A 100 16.08 -8.60 3.82
N ASN A 101 16.90 -8.09 2.92
CA ASN A 101 18.28 -7.67 3.17
C ASN A 101 18.45 -6.14 3.11
N LYS A 102 17.38 -5.39 3.39
CA LYS A 102 17.36 -3.92 3.44
C LYS A 102 16.66 -3.45 4.69
N ASP A 103 17.21 -2.43 5.34
CA ASP A 103 16.68 -1.81 6.54
C ASP A 103 15.71 -0.67 6.18
N ILE A 104 14.58 -0.99 5.56
CA ILE A 104 13.53 -0.02 5.26
C ILE A 104 12.82 0.36 6.57
N VAL A 105 12.73 1.67 6.83
CA VAL A 105 12.07 2.20 8.02
C VAL A 105 10.56 2.13 7.85
N ILE A 106 9.86 1.58 8.86
CA ILE A 106 8.41 1.68 8.98
C ILE A 106 8.10 2.68 10.10
N ASP A 107 7.32 3.69 9.77
CA ASP A 107 6.97 4.81 10.64
C ASP A 107 5.44 4.93 10.71
N GLY A 108 4.89 4.71 11.88
CA GLY A 108 3.46 4.59 12.13
C GLY A 108 3.11 3.29 12.87
N PRO A 109 1.83 3.04 13.13
CA PRO A 109 0.70 3.89 12.74
C PRO A 109 0.65 5.23 13.50
N TYR A 110 -0.04 6.23 12.91
CA TYR A 110 -0.35 7.52 13.52
C TYR A 110 -1.86 7.63 13.80
N PRO A 111 -2.35 7.14 14.96
CA PRO A 111 -3.78 7.04 15.26
C PRO A 111 -4.51 8.39 15.19
N GLU A 112 -3.84 9.48 15.49
CA GLU A 112 -4.38 10.85 15.43
C GLU A 112 -4.75 11.27 13.99
N LEU A 113 -4.17 10.66 12.97
CA LEU A 113 -4.48 10.91 11.56
C LEU A 113 -5.46 9.88 10.99
N ALA A 114 -5.74 8.81 11.74
CA ALA A 114 -6.53 7.68 11.24
C ALA A 114 -7.94 8.11 10.82
N GLU A 115 -8.62 8.95 11.60
CA GLU A 115 -9.98 9.42 11.30
C GLU A 115 -10.02 10.23 10.00
N GLU A 116 -9.07 11.15 9.82
CA GLU A 116 -8.98 11.96 8.60
C GLU A 116 -8.68 11.10 7.36
N CYS A 117 -7.77 10.16 7.50
CA CYS A 117 -7.45 9.22 6.44
C CYS A 117 -8.66 8.34 6.09
N MET A 118 -9.40 7.84 7.08
CA MET A 118 -10.57 6.98 6.86
C MET A 118 -11.73 7.72 6.20
N LYS A 119 -11.94 9.00 6.47
CA LYS A 119 -12.98 9.82 5.79
C LYS A 119 -12.83 9.82 4.27
N LYS A 120 -11.62 9.70 3.75
CA LYS A 120 -11.39 9.62 2.30
C LYS A 120 -11.85 8.29 1.69
N PHE A 121 -11.99 7.25 2.50
CA PHE A 121 -12.51 5.95 2.07
C PHE A 121 -14.04 5.84 2.19
N GLU A 122 -14.72 6.76 2.91
CA GLU A 122 -16.19 6.76 3.04
C GLU A 122 -16.92 6.97 1.70
N HIS A 123 -16.25 7.57 0.72
CA HIS A 123 -16.77 7.75 -0.63
C HIS A 123 -16.33 6.65 -1.61
N PHE A 124 -15.69 5.61 -1.08
CA PHE A 124 -15.27 4.49 -1.91
C PHE A 124 -16.50 3.68 -2.36
N ASP A 125 -16.72 3.59 -3.67
CA ASP A 125 -17.80 2.77 -4.24
C ASP A 125 -17.45 1.28 -4.10
N PRO A 126 -18.16 0.52 -3.25
CA PRO A 126 -17.87 -0.89 -3.05
C PRO A 126 -18.30 -1.76 -4.25
N SER A 127 -19.04 -1.24 -5.24
CA SER A 127 -19.55 -2.04 -6.36
C SER A 127 -18.43 -2.64 -7.21
N GLY A 128 -17.31 -1.93 -7.34
CA GLY A 128 -16.13 -2.46 -8.01
C GLY A 128 -15.43 -3.57 -7.22
N ILE A 129 -15.44 -3.48 -5.88
CA ILE A 129 -14.92 -4.54 -5.01
C ILE A 129 -15.74 -5.81 -5.17
N GLU A 130 -17.07 -5.70 -5.26
CA GLU A 130 -17.94 -6.84 -5.47
C GLU A 130 -17.59 -7.62 -6.75
N PHE A 131 -17.15 -6.94 -7.80
CA PHE A 131 -16.72 -7.61 -9.03
C PHE A 131 -15.53 -8.54 -8.77
N TYR A 132 -14.49 -8.08 -8.06
CA TYR A 132 -13.34 -8.91 -7.73
C TYR A 132 -13.67 -9.97 -6.68
N ALA A 133 -14.43 -9.63 -5.65
CA ALA A 133 -14.84 -10.56 -4.60
C ALA A 133 -15.66 -11.72 -5.19
N LYS A 134 -16.68 -11.43 -5.98
CA LYS A 134 -17.53 -12.46 -6.60
C LYS A 134 -16.77 -13.36 -7.58
N SER A 135 -15.84 -12.81 -8.35
CA SER A 135 -15.06 -13.58 -9.32
C SER A 135 -14.07 -14.55 -8.68
N ALA A 136 -13.59 -14.23 -7.48
CA ALA A 136 -12.56 -15.01 -6.78
C ALA A 136 -13.07 -15.79 -5.57
N HIS A 137 -14.29 -15.55 -5.10
CA HIS A 137 -14.83 -16.13 -3.86
C HIS A 137 -14.71 -17.66 -3.78
N HIS A 138 -14.96 -18.36 -4.88
CA HIS A 138 -14.86 -19.83 -4.96
C HIS A 138 -13.42 -20.36 -4.88
N LEU A 139 -12.42 -19.48 -5.04
CA LEU A 139 -10.99 -19.81 -4.97
C LEU A 139 -10.40 -19.54 -3.58
N MET A 140 -11.11 -18.81 -2.72
CA MET A 140 -10.61 -18.48 -1.39
C MET A 140 -10.66 -19.70 -0.47
N LYS A 141 -9.62 -19.85 0.35
CA LYS A 141 -9.60 -20.83 1.44
C LYS A 141 -10.63 -20.42 2.49
N ARG A 142 -11.47 -21.34 2.89
CA ARG A 142 -12.39 -21.19 4.01
C ARG A 142 -11.69 -21.46 5.33
#